data_0a72eeceec2f201a3914139278751aed
#
_entry.id   0a72eeceec2f201a3914139278751aed
#
_cell.length_a   1.000
_cell.length_b   1.000
_cell.length_c   1.000
_cell.angle_alpha   90.00
_cell.angle_beta   90.00
_cell.angle_gamma   90.00
#
_symmetry.space_group_name_H-M   'P 1'
#
loop_
_entity.id
_entity.type
_entity.pdbx_description
1 polymer ?
#
loop_
_entity_poly.entity_id
_entity_poly.type
_entity_poly.pdbx_seq_one_letter_code
_entity_poly.pdbx_strand_id
1 'polypeptide(L)' 'MGKKVLVVDDERLIVKGIKFSLVQDDMEVDCAYDGEEALEMAKKTEYDIVLLDVM' A
#
# COMPACT_ATOMS: atom_id res chain seq x y z
N MET A 1 -16.73 3.69 -5.22
CA MET A 1 -15.73 4.57 -4.67
C MET A 1 -14.88 3.81 -3.69
N GLY A 2 -13.69 3.54 -4.08
CA GLY A 2 -12.82 2.71 -3.30
C GLY A 2 -12.09 3.47 -2.21
N LYS A 3 -11.66 2.73 -1.22
CA LYS A 3 -10.77 3.27 -0.21
C LYS A 3 -9.36 3.30 -0.75
N LYS A 4 -8.56 4.20 -0.22
CA LYS A 4 -7.15 4.30 -0.59
C LYS A 4 -6.30 3.53 0.41
N VAL A 5 -5.48 2.64 -0.11
CA VAL A 5 -4.65 1.76 0.70
C VAL A 5 -3.19 1.94 0.31
N LEU A 6 -2.33 2.06 1.29
CA LEU A 6 -0.89 2.05 1.09
C LEU A 6 -0.34 0.73 1.64
N VAL A 7 0.31 -0.03 0.78
CA VAL A 7 0.94 -1.29 1.17
C VAL A 7 2.45 -1.07 1.26
N VAL A 8 3.03 -1.38 2.40
CA VAL A 8 4.45 -1.19 2.64
C VAL A 8 5.11 -2.52 2.95
N ASP A 9 6.01 -2.96 2.09
CA ASP A 9 6.71 -4.23 2.26
C ASP A 9 7.93 -4.20 1.35
N ASP A 10 9.04 -4.74 1.79
CA ASP A 10 10.26 -4.82 0.97
C ASP A 10 10.22 -5.98 -0.03
N GLU A 11 9.26 -6.87 0.11
CA GLU A 11 9.09 -8.01 -0.80
C GLU A 11 8.12 -7.65 -1.92
N ARG A 12 8.66 -7.41 -3.11
CA ARG A 12 7.83 -6.95 -4.25
C ARG A 12 6.76 -7.94 -4.66
N LEU A 13 7.06 -9.22 -4.56
CA LEU A 13 6.08 -10.25 -4.93
C LEU A 13 4.89 -10.26 -3.98
N ILE A 14 5.15 -10.04 -2.70
CA ILE A 14 4.07 -9.98 -1.70
C ILE A 14 3.22 -8.74 -1.95
N VAL A 15 3.85 -7.61 -2.20
CA VAL A 15 3.13 -6.37 -2.50
C VAL A 15 2.23 -6.54 -3.72
N LYS A 16 2.75 -7.19 -4.76
CA LYS A 16 1.98 -7.44 -5.97
C LYS A 16 0.74 -8.28 -5.69
N GLY A 17 0.89 -9.33 -4.88
CA GLY A 17 -0.22 -10.20 -4.53
C GLY A 17 -1.29 -9.47 -3.74
N ILE A 18 -0.87 -8.68 -2.77
CA ILE A 18 -1.81 -7.89 -1.95
C ILE A 18 -2.52 -6.86 -2.81
N LYS A 19 -1.78 -6.16 -3.65
CA LYS A 19 -2.37 -5.17 -4.55
C LYS A 19 -3.43 -5.79 -5.43
N PHE A 20 -3.12 -6.95 -6.01
CA PHE A 20 -4.06 -7.63 -6.89
C PHE A 20 -5.37 -7.94 -6.17
N SER A 21 -5.27 -8.45 -4.94
CA SER A 21 -6.45 -8.79 -4.15
C SER A 21 -7.29 -7.55 -3.82
N LEU A 22 -6.63 -6.47 -3.42
CA LEU A 22 -7.34 -5.26 -3.00
C LEU A 22 -7.97 -4.53 -4.17
N VAL A 23 -7.31 -4.53 -5.31
CA VAL A 23 -7.87 -3.91 -6.51
C VAL A 23 -9.16 -4.62 -6.94
N GLN A 24 -9.24 -5.92 -6.74
CA GLN A 24 -10.46 -6.66 -7.03
C GLN A 24 -11.62 -6.24 -6.12
N ASP A 25 -11.30 -5.73 -4.95
CA ASP A 25 -12.29 -5.23 -4.00
C ASP A 25 -12.59 -3.74 -4.22
N ASP A 26 -12.26 -3.21 -5.38
CA ASP A 26 -12.52 -1.83 -5.77
C ASP A 26 -11.78 -0.81 -4.90
N MET A 27 -10.60 -1.17 -4.46
CA MET A 27 -9.74 -0.26 -3.68
C MET A 27 -8.65 0.32 -4.55
N GLU A 28 -8.26 1.54 -4.25
CA GLU A 28 -7.08 2.16 -4.86
C GLU A 28 -5.86 1.79 -4.01
N VAL A 29 -4.86 1.21 -4.63
CA VAL A 29 -3.70 0.69 -3.90
C VAL A 29 -2.43 1.32 -4.41
N ASP A 30 -1.68 1.94 -3.51
CA ASP A 30 -0.32 2.40 -3.77
C ASP A 30 0.64 1.49 -3.02
N CYS A 31 1.85 1.40 -3.52
CA CYS A 31 2.87 0.52 -2.95
C CYS A 31 4.10 1.30 -2.58
N ALA A 32 4.66 0.99 -1.43
CA ALA A 32 5.94 1.49 -0.99
C ALA A 32 6.81 0.31 -0.58
N TYR A 33 8.09 0.41 -0.81
CA TYR A 33 9.00 -0.72 -0.58
C TYR A 33 9.93 -0.50 0.61
N ASP A 34 9.86 0.67 1.23
CA ASP A 34 10.58 0.94 2.48
C ASP A 34 9.85 2.03 3.26
N GLY A 35 10.31 2.26 4.48
CA GLY A 35 9.66 3.20 5.38
C GLY A 35 9.76 4.65 4.93
N GLU A 36 10.86 5.04 4.31
CA GLU A 36 11.03 6.40 3.82
C GLU A 36 10.08 6.71 2.69
N GLU A 37 9.96 5.78 1.75
CA GLU A 37 9.02 5.92 0.64
C GLU A 37 7.60 5.99 1.15
N ALA A 38 7.26 5.13 2.10
CA ALA A 38 5.93 5.12 2.69
C ALA A 38 5.60 6.44 3.37
N LEU A 39 6.57 6.98 4.11
CA LEU A 39 6.37 8.23 4.81
C LEU A 39 6.15 9.40 3.84
N GLU A 40 6.93 9.45 2.78
CA GLU A 40 6.75 10.49 1.77
C GLU A 40 5.40 10.40 1.09
N MET A 41 4.97 9.19 0.75
CA MET A 41 3.68 8.98 0.12
C MET A 41 2.54 9.37 1.06
N ALA A 42 2.67 9.03 2.33
CA ALA A 42 1.65 9.37 3.33
C ALA A 42 1.54 10.88 3.56
N LYS A 43 2.62 11.61 3.35
CA LYS A 43 2.59 13.07 3.45
C LYS A 43 1.87 13.73 2.28
N LYS A 44 1.94 13.12 1.12
CA LYS A 44 1.36 13.67 -0.10
C LYS A 44 -0.08 13.23 -0.32
N THR A 45 -0.46 12.11 0.24
CA THR A 45 -1.74 11.48 -0.03
C THR A 45 -2.34 10.97 1.27
N GLU A 46 -3.62 11.18 1.45
CA GLU A 46 -4.34 10.65 2.59
C GLU A 46 -4.78 9.23 2.28
N TYR A 47 -4.33 8.29 3.09
CA TYR A 47 -4.73 6.89 2.94
C TYR A 47 -5.72 6.51 4.02
N ASP A 48 -6.69 5.70 3.65
CA ASP A 48 -7.66 5.16 4.61
C ASP A 48 -7.07 4.02 5.42
N ILE A 49 -6.20 3.26 4.78
CA ILE A 49 -5.57 2.09 5.39
C ILE A 49 -4.09 2.07 5.00
N VAL A 50 -3.23 1.77 5.96
CA VAL A 50 -1.82 1.53 5.69
C VAL A 50 -1.48 0.14 6.20
N LEU A 51 -1.06 -0.72 5.30
CA LEU A 51 -0.66 -2.09 5.63
C LEU A 51 0.86 -2.14 5.71
N LEU A 52 1.36 -2.43 6.89
CA LEU A 52 2.80 -2.55 7.13
C LEU A 52 3.13 -4.01 7.42
N ASP A 53 4.10 -4.54 6.69
CA ASP A 53 4.65 -5.83 7.02
C ASP A 53 5.91 -5.61 7.84
N VAL A 54 5.85 -6.02 9.09
CA VAL A 54 6.96 -5.86 10.03
C VAL A 54 7.57 -7.23 10.25
N MET A 55 8.69 -7.44 9.64
CA MET A 55 9.42 -8.69 9.82
C MET A 55 10.63 -8.47 10.70
#